data_2be2cfef842b0675b3c88ad3f941213e
#
_entry.id   2be2cfef842b0675b3c88ad3f941213e
#
_cell.length_a   1.000
_cell.length_b   1.000
_cell.length_c   1.000
_cell.angle_alpha   90.00
_cell.angle_beta   90.00
_cell.angle_gamma   90.00
#
_symmetry.space_group_name_H-M   'P 1'
#
loop_
_entity.id
_entity.type
_entity.pdbx_description
1 polymer ?
#
loop_
_entity_poly.entity_id
_entity_poly.type
_entity_poly.pdbx_seq_one_letter_code
_entity_poly.pdbx_strand_id
1 'polypeptide(L)'
;DTGNSYKGLCDLIHQKTGGDDGIYFTYKENDPISFNPFFTEDYQYDIEKRDSIKTLILTLWKREDEPPRRSEEVALSNAVSLYIEKIRKNRKIKPNFNSFYDFVRKDYRKVLADKNVREKDFDVDGFLNVLEPYYKNGEYGYLLNSDKELDLLNKRFIVFELDVVKDNPILFPVVTIIIMETFINKMRRLQGIRKMILIEEA
;
A
#
# COMPACT_ATOMS: atom_id res chain seq x y z
N ASP A 1 -8.57 8.10 -25.13
CA ASP A 1 -7.11 8.12 -25.15
C ASP A 1 -6.59 6.75 -25.49
N THR A 2 -5.50 6.67 -26.27
CA THR A 2 -4.89 5.39 -26.68
C THR A 2 -3.82 4.90 -25.69
N GLY A 3 -3.77 5.47 -24.48
CA GLY A 3 -2.71 5.22 -23.51
C GLY A 3 -1.37 5.90 -23.88
N ASN A 4 -0.48 6.02 -22.93
CA ASN A 4 0.85 6.60 -23.13
C ASN A 4 0.89 8.09 -23.56
N SER A 5 -0.20 8.84 -23.48
CA SER A 5 -0.29 10.26 -23.92
C SER A 5 0.77 11.14 -23.26
N TYR A 6 1.08 10.88 -22.00
CA TYR A 6 2.06 11.66 -21.22
C TYR A 6 3.48 11.11 -21.25
N LYS A 7 3.70 9.96 -21.89
CA LYS A 7 5.04 9.35 -21.92
C LYS A 7 6.08 10.26 -22.59
N GLY A 8 5.76 10.79 -23.76
CA GLY A 8 6.67 11.68 -24.49
C GLY A 8 7.01 12.95 -23.72
N LEU A 9 6.02 13.54 -23.02
CA LEU A 9 6.24 14.70 -22.15
C LEU A 9 7.11 14.32 -20.95
N CYS A 10 6.86 13.17 -20.33
CA CYS A 10 7.62 12.66 -19.21
C CYS A 10 9.08 12.41 -19.59
N ASP A 11 9.33 11.78 -20.74
CA ASP A 11 10.67 11.52 -21.29
C ASP A 11 11.42 12.84 -21.59
N LEU A 12 10.72 13.84 -22.13
CA LEU A 12 11.30 15.16 -22.39
C LEU A 12 11.73 15.86 -21.09
N ILE A 13 10.86 15.84 -20.06
CA ILE A 13 11.16 16.42 -18.74
C ILE A 13 12.35 15.68 -18.13
N HIS A 14 12.36 14.36 -18.17
CA HIS A 14 13.45 13.53 -17.69
C HIS A 14 14.80 13.91 -18.31
N GLN A 15 14.84 14.04 -19.64
CA GLN A 15 16.05 14.47 -20.34
C GLN A 15 16.49 15.90 -19.97
N LYS A 16 15.53 16.84 -19.86
CA LYS A 16 15.81 18.24 -19.54
C LYS A 16 16.29 18.45 -18.12
N THR A 17 15.93 17.57 -17.21
CA THR A 17 16.30 17.66 -15.78
C THR A 17 17.46 16.72 -15.40
N GLY A 18 18.11 16.09 -16.39
CA GLY A 18 19.21 15.17 -16.14
C GLY A 18 18.79 13.91 -15.35
N GLY A 19 17.51 13.52 -15.41
CA GLY A 19 16.97 12.38 -14.69
C GLY A 19 16.32 12.71 -13.34
N ASP A 20 16.38 13.99 -12.92
CA ASP A 20 15.82 14.40 -11.63
C ASP A 20 14.28 14.36 -11.60
N ASP A 21 13.63 14.74 -12.70
CA ASP A 21 12.18 14.74 -12.83
C ASP A 21 11.71 13.90 -14.04
N GLY A 22 10.39 13.77 -14.20
CA GLY A 22 9.83 13.02 -15.33
C GLY A 22 9.88 11.53 -15.11
N ILE A 23 9.11 11.02 -14.15
CA ILE A 23 9.00 9.57 -13.88
C ILE A 23 7.69 9.05 -14.46
N TYR A 24 7.82 8.03 -15.31
CA TYR A 24 6.70 7.33 -15.91
C TYR A 24 6.60 5.91 -15.36
N PHE A 25 5.53 5.65 -14.64
CA PHE A 25 5.21 4.33 -14.11
C PHE A 25 4.17 3.65 -14.99
N THR A 26 4.48 2.46 -15.43
CA THR A 26 3.53 1.54 -16.07
C THR A 26 3.78 0.14 -15.55
N TYR A 27 2.74 -0.66 -15.45
CA TYR A 27 2.88 -2.05 -15.06
C TYR A 27 3.56 -2.85 -16.17
N LYS A 28 4.57 -3.63 -15.81
CA LYS A 28 5.23 -4.58 -16.70
C LYS A 28 5.36 -5.91 -15.98
N GLU A 29 5.02 -7.01 -16.65
CA GLU A 29 5.15 -8.35 -16.05
C GLU A 29 6.58 -8.68 -15.61
N ASN A 30 7.58 -8.24 -16.40
CA ASN A 30 8.99 -8.50 -16.11
C ASN A 30 9.63 -7.51 -15.12
N ASP A 31 8.95 -6.41 -14.80
CA ASP A 31 9.38 -5.39 -13.86
C ASP A 31 8.14 -4.81 -13.14
N PRO A 32 7.47 -5.64 -12.32
CA PRO A 32 6.23 -5.23 -11.68
C PRO A 32 6.48 -4.13 -10.66
N ILE A 33 5.54 -3.18 -10.60
CA ILE A 33 5.58 -2.12 -9.60
C ILE A 33 5.46 -2.75 -8.21
N SER A 34 6.43 -2.45 -7.35
CA SER A 34 6.46 -2.91 -5.96
C SER A 34 6.46 -1.73 -5.00
N PHE A 35 5.69 -1.85 -3.94
CA PHE A 35 5.52 -0.82 -2.91
C PHE A 35 5.77 -1.38 -1.52
N ASN A 36 5.93 -0.48 -0.55
CA ASN A 36 5.91 -0.85 0.85
C ASN A 36 5.06 0.15 1.66
N PRO A 37 3.76 -0.09 1.80
CA PRO A 37 2.87 0.82 2.51
C PRO A 37 3.15 0.88 4.03
N PHE A 38 3.92 -0.05 4.56
CA PHE A 38 4.33 -0.07 5.97
C PHE A 38 5.60 0.73 6.24
N PHE A 39 6.29 1.17 5.20
CA PHE A 39 7.53 1.93 5.36
C PHE A 39 7.25 3.35 5.89
N THR A 40 8.08 3.78 6.84
CA THR A 40 8.24 5.17 7.29
C THR A 40 9.69 5.37 7.70
N GLU A 41 10.28 6.52 7.36
CA GLU A 41 11.71 6.80 7.62
C GLU A 41 12.10 6.69 9.11
N ASP A 42 11.20 7.09 9.99
CA ASP A 42 11.46 7.24 11.43
C ASP A 42 10.59 6.33 12.32
N TYR A 43 9.87 5.37 11.71
CA TYR A 43 8.87 4.53 12.40
C TYR A 43 7.75 5.33 13.07
N GLN A 44 7.46 6.52 12.56
CA GLN A 44 6.33 7.30 13.00
C GLN A 44 5.09 6.94 12.17
N TYR A 45 4.09 6.44 12.86
CA TYR A 45 2.81 6.06 12.29
C TYR A 45 1.73 6.95 12.92
N ASP A 46 1.44 8.05 12.26
CA ASP A 46 0.33 8.92 12.63
C ASP A 46 -1.03 8.26 12.36
N ILE A 47 -2.10 8.92 12.71
CA ILE A 47 -3.45 8.40 12.55
C ILE A 47 -3.72 8.06 11.08
N GLU A 48 -3.29 8.91 10.16
CA GLU A 48 -3.56 8.80 8.74
C GLU A 48 -2.77 7.66 8.10
N LYS A 49 -1.49 7.49 8.49
CA LYS A 49 -0.69 6.33 8.03
C LYS A 49 -1.29 5.01 8.50
N ARG A 50 -1.80 4.97 9.74
CA ARG A 50 -2.49 3.79 10.27
C ARG A 50 -3.80 3.51 9.51
N ASP A 51 -4.56 4.57 9.20
CA ASP A 51 -5.80 4.45 8.44
C ASP A 51 -5.54 4.03 6.99
N SER A 52 -4.49 4.54 6.37
CA SER A 52 -4.06 4.10 5.03
C SER A 52 -3.71 2.60 5.01
N ILE A 53 -2.93 2.12 5.99
CA ILE A 53 -2.61 0.69 6.11
C ILE A 53 -3.88 -0.15 6.31
N LYS A 54 -4.81 0.29 7.17
CA LYS A 54 -6.09 -0.41 7.38
C LYS A 54 -6.91 -0.46 6.10
N THR A 55 -7.06 0.66 5.43
CA THR A 55 -7.82 0.76 4.17
C THR A 55 -7.24 -0.18 3.12
N LEU A 56 -5.92 -0.18 2.95
CA LEU A 56 -5.26 -1.10 2.04
C LEU A 56 -5.58 -2.57 2.39
N ILE A 57 -5.39 -2.96 3.65
CA ILE A 57 -5.66 -4.35 4.06
C ILE A 57 -7.13 -4.72 3.89
N LEU A 58 -8.06 -3.79 4.17
CA LEU A 58 -9.49 -4.01 3.94
C LEU A 58 -9.79 -4.22 2.45
N THR A 59 -9.19 -3.42 1.57
CA THR A 59 -9.35 -3.57 0.11
C THR A 59 -8.80 -4.91 -0.41
N LEU A 60 -7.73 -5.42 0.20
CA LEU A 60 -7.19 -6.74 -0.15
C LEU A 60 -8.04 -7.89 0.38
N TRP A 61 -8.70 -7.67 1.53
CA TRP A 61 -9.42 -8.72 2.24
C TRP A 61 -10.89 -8.81 1.85
N LYS A 62 -11.55 -7.67 1.66
CA LYS A 62 -12.98 -7.57 1.42
C LYS A 62 -13.28 -7.17 -0.03
N ARG A 63 -14.41 -7.64 -0.55
CA ARG A 63 -14.97 -7.20 -1.82
C ARG A 63 -15.95 -6.06 -1.60
N GLU A 64 -16.27 -5.32 -2.64
CA GLU A 64 -17.24 -4.21 -2.58
C GLU A 64 -18.64 -4.67 -2.14
N ASP A 65 -19.04 -5.88 -2.52
CA ASP A 65 -20.33 -6.49 -2.18
C ASP A 65 -20.35 -7.14 -0.78
N GLU A 66 -19.19 -7.22 -0.11
CA GLU A 66 -19.05 -7.79 1.25
C GLU A 66 -18.30 -6.82 2.17
N PRO A 67 -18.95 -5.74 2.63
CA PRO A 67 -18.31 -4.77 3.50
C PRO A 67 -17.91 -5.40 4.85
N PRO A 68 -16.82 -4.92 5.48
CA PRO A 68 -16.38 -5.44 6.75
C PRO A 68 -17.42 -5.17 7.85
N ARG A 69 -17.59 -6.12 8.76
CA ARG A 69 -18.37 -5.92 9.98
C ARG A 69 -17.58 -5.04 10.94
N ARG A 70 -18.27 -4.31 11.80
CA ARG A 70 -17.64 -3.46 12.81
C ARG A 70 -16.64 -4.22 13.71
N SER A 71 -16.94 -5.47 14.05
CA SER A 71 -16.02 -6.32 14.83
C SER A 71 -14.72 -6.62 14.07
N GLU A 72 -14.80 -6.82 12.77
CA GLU A 72 -13.65 -7.06 11.88
C GLU A 72 -12.79 -5.80 11.74
N GLU A 73 -13.41 -4.63 11.57
CA GLU A 73 -12.70 -3.35 11.54
C GLU A 73 -11.94 -3.07 12.83
N VAL A 74 -12.59 -3.33 13.98
CA VAL A 74 -11.97 -3.17 15.29
C VAL A 74 -10.81 -4.15 15.47
N ALA A 75 -10.98 -5.41 15.07
CA ALA A 75 -9.93 -6.41 15.14
C ALA A 75 -8.73 -6.02 14.26
N LEU A 76 -8.97 -5.57 13.03
CA LEU A 76 -7.91 -5.10 12.15
C LEU A 76 -7.21 -3.86 12.70
N SER A 77 -7.95 -2.89 13.22
CA SER A 77 -7.38 -1.70 13.89
C SER A 77 -6.45 -2.07 15.04
N ASN A 78 -6.86 -3.05 15.85
CA ASN A 78 -6.02 -3.57 16.94
C ASN A 78 -4.78 -4.29 16.41
N ALA A 79 -4.93 -5.11 15.36
CA ALA A 79 -3.80 -5.80 14.73
C ALA A 79 -2.75 -4.82 14.23
N VAL A 80 -3.15 -3.78 13.48
CA VAL A 80 -2.26 -2.74 12.96
C VAL A 80 -1.57 -1.99 14.11
N SER A 81 -2.31 -1.60 15.14
CA SER A 81 -1.76 -0.87 16.29
C SER A 81 -0.72 -1.71 17.06
N LEU A 82 -1.01 -2.96 17.36
CA LEU A 82 -0.09 -3.86 18.06
C LEU A 82 1.13 -4.22 17.21
N TYR A 83 0.96 -4.37 15.89
CA TYR A 83 2.08 -4.56 14.99
C TYR A 83 3.03 -3.35 15.01
N ILE A 84 2.49 -2.14 14.93
CA ILE A 84 3.28 -0.90 15.02
C ILE A 84 4.03 -0.80 16.34
N GLU A 85 3.40 -1.13 17.46
CA GLU A 85 4.08 -1.19 18.75
C GLU A 85 5.23 -2.20 18.76
N LYS A 86 5.04 -3.37 18.16
CA LYS A 86 6.05 -4.41 18.06
C LYS A 86 7.26 -3.94 17.26
N ILE A 87 7.07 -3.34 16.08
CA ILE A 87 8.18 -2.86 15.26
C ILE A 87 8.89 -1.66 15.88
N ARG A 88 8.18 -0.81 16.63
CA ARG A 88 8.80 0.28 17.42
C ARG A 88 9.71 -0.23 18.53
N LYS A 89 9.30 -1.32 19.20
CA LYS A 89 10.10 -1.97 20.26
C LYS A 89 11.26 -2.78 19.70
N ASN A 90 11.10 -3.34 18.50
CA ASN A 90 12.13 -4.18 17.87
C ASN A 90 12.45 -3.69 16.45
N ARG A 91 13.39 -2.76 16.36
CA ARG A 91 13.87 -2.15 15.10
C ARG A 91 14.55 -3.12 14.13
N LYS A 92 14.80 -4.38 14.54
CA LYS A 92 15.32 -5.44 13.65
C LYS A 92 14.24 -5.99 12.72
N ILE A 93 12.96 -5.78 13.05
CA ILE A 93 11.86 -6.18 12.19
C ILE A 93 11.73 -5.14 11.08
N LYS A 94 11.91 -5.55 9.83
CA LYS A 94 11.68 -4.71 8.67
C LYS A 94 10.17 -4.55 8.46
N PRO A 95 9.62 -3.30 8.52
CA PRO A 95 8.21 -3.09 8.32
C PRO A 95 7.83 -3.35 6.86
N ASN A 96 7.01 -4.35 6.61
CA ASN A 96 6.42 -4.67 5.31
C ASN A 96 5.21 -5.60 5.50
N PHE A 97 4.53 -5.92 4.41
CA PHE A 97 3.36 -6.80 4.45
C PHE A 97 3.73 -8.21 4.98
N ASN A 98 4.86 -8.77 4.58
CA ASN A 98 5.29 -10.09 5.06
C ASN A 98 5.44 -10.14 6.58
N SER A 99 6.06 -9.13 7.17
CA SER A 99 6.25 -9.07 8.62
C SER A 99 4.94 -8.80 9.37
N PHE A 100 4.01 -8.05 8.78
CA PHE A 100 2.66 -7.90 9.30
C PHE A 100 1.87 -9.21 9.26
N TYR A 101 1.90 -9.92 8.15
CA TYR A 101 1.25 -11.22 8.00
C TYR A 101 1.79 -12.25 9.01
N ASP A 102 3.12 -12.33 9.17
CA ASP A 102 3.76 -13.18 10.17
C ASP A 102 3.36 -12.80 11.61
N PHE A 103 3.23 -11.50 11.90
CA PHE A 103 2.74 -11.00 13.17
C PHE A 103 1.30 -11.45 13.44
N VAL A 104 0.40 -11.29 12.46
CA VAL A 104 -1.00 -11.74 12.63
C VAL A 104 -1.06 -13.23 12.87
N ARG A 105 -0.33 -14.02 12.07
CA ARG A 105 -0.33 -15.48 12.16
C ARG A 105 0.18 -16.01 13.49
N LYS A 106 1.20 -15.35 14.09
CA LYS A 106 1.90 -15.86 15.29
C LYS A 106 1.46 -15.17 16.58
N ASP A 107 1.51 -13.83 16.57
CA ASP A 107 1.36 -13.07 17.81
C ASP A 107 -0.07 -12.59 18.00
N TYR A 108 -0.71 -12.04 16.96
CA TYR A 108 -2.06 -11.52 17.09
C TYR A 108 -3.08 -12.62 17.31
N ARG A 109 -2.86 -13.80 16.75
CA ARG A 109 -3.68 -15.00 17.05
C ARG A 109 -3.71 -15.30 18.55
N LYS A 110 -2.58 -15.18 19.24
CA LYS A 110 -2.53 -15.36 20.72
C LYS A 110 -3.35 -14.29 21.43
N VAL A 111 -3.23 -13.02 21.02
CA VAL A 111 -3.99 -11.91 21.58
C VAL A 111 -5.50 -12.13 21.40
N LEU A 112 -5.94 -12.62 20.26
CA LEU A 112 -7.36 -12.95 20.02
C LEU A 112 -7.84 -14.07 20.96
N ALA A 113 -7.02 -15.11 21.14
CA ALA A 113 -7.33 -16.21 22.05
C ALA A 113 -7.40 -15.72 23.52
N ASP A 114 -6.42 -14.94 23.97
CA ASP A 114 -6.36 -14.40 25.33
C ASP A 114 -7.56 -13.47 25.63
N LYS A 115 -8.03 -12.75 24.62
CA LYS A 115 -9.23 -11.89 24.71
C LYS A 115 -10.54 -12.62 24.48
N ASN A 116 -10.51 -13.93 24.24
CA ASN A 116 -11.69 -14.74 23.91
C ASN A 116 -12.51 -14.17 22.75
N VAL A 117 -11.84 -13.61 21.72
CA VAL A 117 -12.50 -13.14 20.50
C VAL A 117 -13.01 -14.35 19.73
N ARG A 118 -14.32 -14.39 19.47
CA ARG A 118 -14.93 -15.54 18.79
C ARG A 118 -14.64 -15.46 17.28
N GLU A 119 -14.51 -16.61 16.65
CA GLU A 119 -14.32 -16.73 15.19
C GLU A 119 -15.39 -15.95 14.39
N LYS A 120 -16.65 -15.99 14.84
CA LYS A 120 -17.72 -15.22 14.20
C LYS A 120 -17.54 -13.70 14.29
N ASP A 121 -16.73 -13.19 15.22
CA ASP A 121 -16.43 -11.76 15.35
C ASP A 121 -15.19 -11.37 14.56
N PHE A 122 -14.20 -12.29 14.44
CA PHE A 122 -13.06 -12.16 13.57
C PHE A 122 -12.45 -13.54 13.25
N ASP A 123 -12.66 -14.00 12.02
CA ASP A 123 -12.07 -15.23 11.49
C ASP A 123 -10.63 -14.94 11.02
N VAL A 124 -9.68 -15.24 11.90
CA VAL A 124 -8.24 -15.01 11.62
C VAL A 124 -7.69 -15.97 10.56
N ASP A 125 -8.25 -17.17 10.44
CA ASP A 125 -7.81 -18.14 9.43
C ASP A 125 -8.34 -17.75 8.04
N GLY A 126 -9.61 -17.38 7.93
CA GLY A 126 -10.16 -16.82 6.71
C GLY A 126 -9.47 -15.54 6.27
N PHE A 127 -9.16 -14.65 7.22
CA PHE A 127 -8.38 -13.44 6.96
C PHE A 127 -6.99 -13.75 6.36
N LEU A 128 -6.25 -14.68 6.95
CA LEU A 128 -4.93 -15.06 6.47
C LEU A 128 -4.99 -15.77 5.11
N ASN A 129 -5.98 -16.64 4.89
CA ASN A 129 -6.16 -17.33 3.60
C ASN A 129 -6.39 -16.34 2.45
N VAL A 130 -7.24 -15.34 2.65
CA VAL A 130 -7.51 -14.32 1.62
C VAL A 130 -6.28 -13.47 1.31
N LEU A 131 -5.44 -13.22 2.31
CA LEU A 131 -4.23 -12.40 2.18
C LEU A 131 -2.98 -13.20 1.77
N GLU A 132 -3.04 -14.53 1.73
CA GLU A 132 -1.90 -15.39 1.38
C GLU A 132 -1.27 -15.07 0.02
N PRO A 133 -2.03 -14.74 -1.06
CA PRO A 133 -1.46 -14.38 -2.35
C PRO A 133 -0.48 -13.22 -2.33
N TYR A 134 -0.57 -12.33 -1.34
CA TYR A 134 0.34 -11.16 -1.18
C TYR A 134 1.55 -11.45 -0.28
N TYR A 135 1.63 -12.65 0.28
CA TYR A 135 2.66 -13.04 1.21
C TYR A 135 3.79 -13.79 0.51
N LYS A 136 5.04 -13.36 0.72
CA LYS A 136 6.29 -13.98 0.21
C LYS A 136 6.24 -14.32 -1.29
N ASN A 137 6.19 -15.63 -1.59
CA ASN A 137 6.20 -16.17 -2.95
C ASN A 137 4.78 -16.36 -3.53
N GLY A 138 3.75 -15.81 -2.89
CA GLY A 138 2.41 -15.77 -3.46
C GLY A 138 2.36 -14.97 -4.75
N GLU A 139 1.30 -15.10 -5.51
CA GLU A 139 1.13 -14.51 -6.85
C GLU A 139 1.43 -12.99 -6.86
N TYR A 140 1.03 -12.26 -5.80
CA TYR A 140 1.25 -10.81 -5.63
C TYR A 140 2.25 -10.50 -4.51
N GLY A 141 3.10 -11.46 -4.11
CA GLY A 141 4.03 -11.30 -2.99
C GLY A 141 5.06 -10.18 -3.19
N TYR A 142 5.32 -9.79 -4.44
CA TYR A 142 6.18 -8.66 -4.79
C TYR A 142 5.53 -7.30 -4.49
N LEU A 143 4.18 -7.23 -4.54
CA LEU A 143 3.44 -5.97 -4.63
C LEU A 143 3.63 -5.04 -3.43
N LEU A 144 3.64 -5.59 -2.20
CA LEU A 144 3.60 -4.84 -0.95
C LEU A 144 4.84 -5.02 -0.06
N ASN A 145 5.91 -5.55 -0.63
CA ASN A 145 7.11 -5.93 0.12
C ASN A 145 8.39 -5.30 -0.44
N SER A 146 8.29 -4.16 -1.12
CA SER A 146 9.44 -3.47 -1.68
C SER A 146 10.48 -3.13 -0.62
N ASP A 147 11.73 -3.39 -0.95
CA ASP A 147 12.89 -2.98 -0.15
C ASP A 147 13.36 -1.57 -0.51
N LYS A 148 12.89 -1.05 -1.63
CA LYS A 148 13.24 0.27 -2.13
C LYS A 148 12.09 1.22 -1.88
N GLU A 149 12.38 2.36 -1.27
CA GLU A 149 11.45 3.48 -1.27
C GLU A 149 11.38 4.02 -2.71
N LEU A 150 10.17 4.17 -3.22
CA LEU A 150 9.96 4.97 -4.41
C LEU A 150 10.14 6.43 -3.98
N ASP A 151 11.30 7.02 -4.27
CA ASP A 151 11.54 8.45 -4.04
C ASP A 151 10.68 9.28 -4.98
N LEU A 152 9.40 9.35 -4.66
CA LEU A 152 8.43 10.17 -5.38
C LEU A 152 8.27 11.56 -4.75
N LEU A 153 8.75 11.76 -3.53
CA LEU A 153 8.57 13.03 -2.82
C LEU A 153 9.26 14.18 -3.52
N ASN A 154 10.49 13.95 -3.98
CA ASN A 154 11.31 14.97 -4.62
C ASN A 154 11.03 15.14 -6.12
N LYS A 155 10.24 14.27 -6.72
CA LYS A 155 9.94 14.30 -8.16
C LYS A 155 8.79 15.27 -8.46
N ARG A 156 8.98 16.18 -9.40
CA ARG A 156 8.00 17.24 -9.73
C ARG A 156 6.95 16.80 -10.74
N PHE A 157 7.29 15.87 -11.63
CA PHE A 157 6.40 15.35 -12.66
C PHE A 157 6.38 13.82 -12.60
N ILE A 158 5.22 13.26 -12.27
CA ILE A 158 5.03 11.82 -12.11
C ILE A 158 3.79 11.42 -12.88
N VAL A 159 3.92 10.42 -13.71
CA VAL A 159 2.82 9.82 -14.47
C VAL A 159 2.65 8.37 -14.05
N PHE A 160 1.43 7.99 -13.70
CA PHE A 160 1.04 6.60 -13.49
C PHE A 160 0.11 6.19 -14.64
N GLU A 161 0.58 5.29 -15.48
CA GLU A 161 -0.20 4.71 -16.56
C GLU A 161 -0.86 3.42 -16.06
N LEU A 162 -2.18 3.42 -15.99
CA LEU A 162 -2.97 2.35 -15.37
C LEU A 162 -3.70 1.45 -16.37
N ASP A 163 -3.60 1.74 -17.68
CA ASP A 163 -4.32 1.00 -18.71
C ASP A 163 -4.13 -0.52 -18.63
N VAL A 164 -2.91 -0.94 -18.30
CA VAL A 164 -2.57 -2.38 -18.21
C VAL A 164 -3.23 -3.06 -17.01
N VAL A 165 -3.52 -2.30 -15.95
CA VAL A 165 -4.08 -2.85 -14.69
C VAL A 165 -5.53 -2.48 -14.45
N LYS A 166 -6.14 -1.61 -15.26
CA LYS A 166 -7.50 -1.10 -15.04
C LYS A 166 -8.57 -2.19 -14.96
N ASP A 167 -8.39 -3.26 -15.73
CA ASP A 167 -9.32 -4.39 -15.76
C ASP A 167 -8.96 -5.48 -14.74
N ASN A 168 -7.88 -5.30 -13.97
CA ASN A 168 -7.49 -6.25 -12.94
C ASN A 168 -8.15 -5.86 -11.60
N PRO A 169 -9.12 -6.66 -11.10
CA PRO A 169 -9.89 -6.33 -9.91
C PRO A 169 -9.07 -6.34 -8.62
N ILE A 170 -7.84 -6.85 -8.66
CA ILE A 170 -6.92 -6.95 -7.52
C ILE A 170 -5.89 -5.81 -7.58
N LEU A 171 -5.22 -5.65 -8.72
CA LEU A 171 -4.12 -4.68 -8.84
C LEU A 171 -4.61 -3.25 -8.91
N PHE A 172 -5.69 -2.98 -9.63
CA PHE A 172 -6.16 -1.61 -9.84
C PHE A 172 -6.51 -0.87 -8.53
N PRO A 173 -7.34 -1.43 -7.61
CA PRO A 173 -7.64 -0.79 -6.34
C PRO A 173 -6.40 -0.55 -5.47
N VAL A 174 -5.48 -1.52 -5.42
CA VAL A 174 -4.26 -1.44 -4.62
C VAL A 174 -3.34 -0.34 -5.13
N VAL A 175 -3.08 -0.32 -6.44
CA VAL A 175 -2.22 0.70 -7.06
C VAL A 175 -2.84 2.09 -6.89
N THR A 176 -4.16 2.22 -7.04
CA THR A 176 -4.88 3.48 -6.82
C THR A 176 -4.71 4.01 -5.39
N ILE A 177 -4.85 3.16 -4.37
CA ILE A 177 -4.64 3.55 -2.96
C ILE A 177 -3.20 4.05 -2.76
N ILE A 178 -2.21 3.37 -3.32
CA ILE A 178 -0.80 3.73 -3.19
C ILE A 178 -0.50 5.07 -3.86
N ILE A 179 -1.06 5.32 -5.04
CA ILE A 179 -0.95 6.62 -5.74
C ILE A 179 -1.55 7.73 -4.88
N MET A 180 -2.75 7.52 -4.34
CA MET A 180 -3.42 8.49 -3.48
C MET A 180 -2.63 8.75 -2.19
N GLU A 181 -2.09 7.72 -1.56
CA GLU A 181 -1.22 7.87 -0.38
C GLU A 181 0.02 8.70 -0.71
N THR A 182 0.68 8.41 -1.84
CA THR A 182 1.84 9.17 -2.32
C THR A 182 1.50 10.64 -2.52
N PHE A 183 0.36 10.93 -3.14
CA PHE A 183 -0.10 12.31 -3.35
C PHE A 183 -0.38 13.03 -2.03
N ILE A 184 -1.09 12.40 -1.11
CA ILE A 184 -1.39 12.95 0.22
C ILE A 184 -0.10 13.25 0.98
N ASN A 185 0.87 12.33 0.97
CA ASN A 185 2.17 12.55 1.61
C ASN A 185 2.91 13.75 1.00
N LYS A 186 2.89 13.89 -0.33
CA LYS A 186 3.45 15.08 -1.01
C LYS A 186 2.74 16.38 -0.60
N MET A 187 1.41 16.37 -0.52
CA MET A 187 0.66 17.55 -0.10
C MET A 187 1.09 18.06 1.28
N ARG A 188 1.38 17.16 2.20
CA ARG A 188 1.75 17.50 3.58
C ARG A 188 3.19 17.94 3.74
N ARG A 189 4.11 17.22 3.13
CA ARG A 189 5.54 17.47 3.29
C ARG A 189 6.01 18.70 2.51
N LEU A 190 5.44 18.97 1.35
CA LEU A 190 5.83 20.08 0.49
C LEU A 190 4.92 21.29 0.69
N GLN A 191 4.96 21.91 1.86
CA GLN A 191 4.16 23.11 2.15
C GLN A 191 4.63 24.31 1.30
N GLY A 192 3.67 25.16 0.91
CA GLY A 192 3.97 26.36 0.10
C GLY A 192 4.23 26.12 -1.39
N ILE A 193 4.26 24.86 -1.85
CA ILE A 193 4.46 24.51 -3.25
C ILE A 193 3.10 24.12 -3.86
N ARG A 194 2.76 24.71 -5.02
CA ARG A 194 1.56 24.30 -5.75
C ARG A 194 1.69 22.87 -6.26
N LYS A 195 0.62 22.10 -6.10
CA LYS A 195 0.53 20.72 -6.54
C LYS A 195 -0.74 20.53 -7.36
N MET A 196 -0.67 19.67 -8.34
CA MET A 196 -1.81 19.31 -9.17
C MET A 196 -1.83 17.78 -9.33
N ILE A 197 -3.00 17.20 -9.19
CA ILE A 197 -3.29 15.84 -9.63
C ILE A 197 -4.24 15.95 -10.81
N LEU A 198 -3.95 15.24 -11.87
CA LEU A 198 -4.80 15.09 -13.04
C LEU A 198 -5.20 13.62 -13.14
N ILE A 199 -6.48 13.34 -13.20
CA ILE A 199 -7.04 12.01 -13.37
C ILE A 199 -7.82 12.05 -14.68
N GLU A 200 -7.44 11.22 -15.64
CA GLU A 200 -8.11 11.12 -16.93
C GLU A 200 -8.81 9.76 -17.02
N GLU A 201 -9.99 9.76 -17.61
CA GLU A 201 -10.78 8.55 -17.90
C GLU A 201 -11.08 7.68 -16.67
N ALA A 202 -11.38 8.33 -15.52
CA ALA A 202 -11.74 7.64 -14.27
C ALA A 202 -13.25 7.29 -14.23
#